data_f527980d55df26db0580d3fa249d894b
#
_entry.id   f527980d55df26db0580d3fa249d894b
#
_cell.length_a   1.000
_cell.length_b   1.000
_cell.length_c   1.000
_cell.angle_alpha   90.00
_cell.angle_beta   90.00
_cell.angle_gamma   90.00
#
_symmetry.space_group_name_H-M   'P 1'
#
loop_
_entity.id
_entity.type
_entity.pdbx_description
1 polymer ?
#
loop_
_entity_poly.entity_id
_entity_poly.type
_entity_poly.pdbx_seq_one_letter_code
_entity_poly.pdbx_strand_id
1 'polypeptide(L)'
;MNVADAMTPRSDLVVVEIPGSRNDVLEYLQEYGFSSVPVVKTVDGEEVYRGLVSRDDLIDQPDEDQLALLMREVPTTTADTSIEAAAELIVSEEARRLPVVDGNALVGILTVTDVVRAIARGEVDGDQQVGELATRTVNATHVETPLPVAEREIGLAGVPYAVVLDDDASMAGILTEVDVVEVARVVEGEASTGDSIAEQDSEWSWEGIKATGARYLPTRNVELPVGPTRHFMTDELVTVNGTRTARDVAQELITNDVEQVPLVNGTELAGIVRDIDLLEGI
;
A
#
# COMPACT_ATOMS: atom_id res chain seq x y z
N MET A 1 -7.00 6.39 23.84
CA MET A 1 -7.02 7.31 22.67
C MET A 1 -8.17 6.92 21.76
N ASN A 2 -8.89 7.87 21.17
CA ASN A 2 -9.97 7.57 20.23
C ASN A 2 -9.54 7.86 18.79
N VAL A 3 -10.29 7.33 17.84
CA VAL A 3 -10.08 7.55 16.39
C VAL A 3 -10.03 9.05 16.05
N ALA A 4 -10.90 9.88 16.68
CA ALA A 4 -10.91 11.33 16.49
C ALA A 4 -9.56 12.02 16.78
N ASP A 5 -8.73 11.44 17.66
CA ASP A 5 -7.46 12.02 18.06
C ASP A 5 -6.33 11.72 17.05
N ALA A 6 -6.51 10.67 16.22
CA ALA A 6 -5.50 10.19 15.27
C ALA A 6 -5.87 10.40 13.79
N MET A 7 -7.17 10.41 13.47
CA MET A 7 -7.66 10.47 12.10
C MET A 7 -7.27 11.76 11.37
N THR A 8 -7.16 11.70 10.05
CA THR A 8 -7.19 12.88 9.20
C THR A 8 -8.64 13.38 9.09
N PRO A 9 -8.95 14.62 9.56
CA PRO A 9 -10.31 15.12 9.56
C PRO A 9 -10.83 15.42 8.16
N ARG A 10 -12.16 15.41 7.97
CA ARG A 10 -12.82 15.67 6.68
C ARG A 10 -12.35 16.96 6.00
N SER A 11 -12.03 18.00 6.76
CA SER A 11 -11.53 19.29 6.22
C SER A 11 -10.23 19.18 5.43
N ASP A 12 -9.42 18.17 5.74
CA ASP A 12 -8.08 17.97 5.18
C ASP A 12 -8.05 16.84 4.15
N LEU A 13 -9.21 16.21 3.90
CA LEU A 13 -9.36 15.13 2.93
C LEU A 13 -9.78 15.64 1.55
N VAL A 14 -9.12 15.13 0.54
CA VAL A 14 -9.62 15.15 -0.84
C VAL A 14 -10.68 14.06 -0.97
N VAL A 15 -11.82 14.40 -1.52
CA VAL A 15 -12.91 13.47 -1.84
C VAL A 15 -13.38 13.67 -3.27
N VAL A 16 -14.00 12.66 -3.85
CA VAL A 16 -14.66 12.75 -5.15
C VAL A 16 -16.17 12.62 -4.98
N GLU A 17 -16.92 13.37 -5.78
CA GLU A 17 -18.38 13.38 -5.68
C GLU A 17 -19.02 12.60 -6.84
N ILE A 18 -20.10 11.87 -6.56
CA ILE A 18 -20.92 11.25 -7.59
C ILE A 18 -22.16 12.12 -7.89
N PRO A 19 -22.53 12.29 -9.22
CA PRO A 19 -21.91 11.64 -10.37
C PRO A 19 -20.53 12.22 -10.71
N GLY A 20 -19.57 11.34 -10.98
CA GLY A 20 -18.21 11.66 -11.37
C GLY A 20 -17.63 10.55 -12.24
N SER A 21 -16.46 10.77 -12.76
CA SER A 21 -15.76 9.87 -13.66
C SER A 21 -14.48 9.29 -13.06
N ARG A 22 -13.97 8.24 -13.70
CA ARG A 22 -12.65 7.67 -13.45
C ARG A 22 -11.54 8.74 -13.48
N ASN A 23 -11.62 9.68 -14.43
CA ASN A 23 -10.58 10.69 -14.61
C ASN A 23 -10.49 11.64 -13.41
N ASP A 24 -11.60 11.92 -12.73
CA ASP A 24 -11.60 12.75 -11.51
C ASP A 24 -10.77 12.10 -10.40
N VAL A 25 -10.88 10.77 -10.25
CA VAL A 25 -10.08 10.01 -9.27
C VAL A 25 -8.61 9.94 -9.70
N LEU A 26 -8.35 9.66 -10.98
CA LEU A 26 -7.00 9.56 -11.51
C LEU A 26 -6.18 10.83 -11.28
N GLU A 27 -6.79 12.00 -11.50
CA GLU A 27 -6.14 13.29 -11.29
C GLU A 27 -5.65 13.41 -9.84
N TYR A 28 -6.50 13.12 -8.85
CA TYR A 28 -6.14 13.20 -7.44
C TYR A 28 -5.10 12.14 -7.02
N LEU A 29 -5.22 10.89 -7.52
CA LEU A 29 -4.24 9.84 -7.23
C LEU A 29 -2.86 10.16 -7.79
N GLN A 30 -2.79 10.89 -8.93
CA GLN A 30 -1.54 11.31 -9.56
C GLN A 30 -0.94 12.54 -8.89
N GLU A 31 -1.75 13.57 -8.67
CA GLU A 31 -1.28 14.86 -8.15
C GLU A 31 -0.81 14.76 -6.70
N TYR A 32 -1.54 13.99 -5.87
CA TYR A 32 -1.26 13.91 -4.43
C TYR A 32 -0.58 12.60 -4.00
N GLY A 33 -0.37 11.66 -4.91
CA GLY A 33 0.25 10.37 -4.60
C GLY A 33 -0.61 9.43 -3.73
N PHE A 34 -1.91 9.72 -3.58
CA PHE A 34 -2.80 8.90 -2.78
C PHE A 34 -3.00 7.50 -3.38
N SER A 35 -3.20 6.50 -2.54
CA SER A 35 -3.54 5.14 -2.97
C SER A 35 -5.05 4.93 -3.09
N SER A 36 -5.87 5.82 -2.52
CA SER A 36 -7.33 5.82 -2.67
C SER A 36 -7.95 7.16 -2.30
N VAL A 37 -9.20 7.37 -2.71
CA VAL A 37 -9.98 8.59 -2.44
C VAL A 37 -11.38 8.19 -1.97
N PRO A 38 -11.91 8.79 -0.86
CA PRO A 38 -13.28 8.60 -0.46
C PRO A 38 -14.27 9.20 -1.46
N VAL A 39 -15.39 8.49 -1.66
CA VAL A 39 -16.49 8.89 -2.55
C VAL A 39 -17.66 9.37 -1.72
N VAL A 40 -18.18 10.53 -2.08
CA VAL A 40 -19.33 11.16 -1.42
C VAL A 40 -20.42 11.49 -2.44
N LYS A 41 -21.62 11.76 -1.92
CA LYS A 41 -22.76 12.25 -2.71
C LYS A 41 -23.51 13.30 -1.92
N THR A 42 -23.83 14.41 -2.55
CA THR A 42 -24.75 15.40 -1.97
C THR A 42 -26.20 14.92 -2.13
N VAL A 43 -26.90 14.73 -1.01
CA VAL A 43 -28.30 14.34 -0.92
C VAL A 43 -29.02 15.35 -0.03
N ASP A 44 -30.04 16.03 -0.55
CA ASP A 44 -30.81 17.06 0.18
C ASP A 44 -29.96 18.18 0.80
N GLY A 45 -28.78 18.45 0.21
CA GLY A 45 -27.83 19.47 0.67
C GLY A 45 -26.83 18.97 1.72
N GLU A 46 -26.87 17.70 2.09
CA GLU A 46 -25.93 17.04 3.02
C GLU A 46 -24.97 16.11 2.25
N GLU A 47 -23.69 16.13 2.63
CA GLU A 47 -22.69 15.22 2.10
C GLU A 47 -22.84 13.83 2.76
N VAL A 48 -23.02 12.81 1.95
CA VAL A 48 -23.20 11.42 2.38
C VAL A 48 -22.05 10.58 1.83
N TYR A 49 -21.35 9.86 2.71
CA TYR A 49 -20.33 8.88 2.33
C TYR A 49 -20.95 7.73 1.52
N ARG A 50 -20.25 7.27 0.49
CA ARG A 50 -20.72 6.20 -0.40
C ARG A 50 -19.78 5.02 -0.53
N GLY A 51 -18.49 5.24 -0.36
CA GLY A 51 -17.49 4.21 -0.53
C GLY A 51 -16.11 4.80 -0.77
N LEU A 52 -15.20 4.00 -1.26
CA LEU A 52 -13.82 4.34 -1.52
C LEU A 52 -13.44 3.82 -2.90
N VAL A 53 -12.67 4.58 -3.64
CA VAL A 53 -12.01 4.12 -4.86
C VAL A 53 -10.52 4.10 -4.65
N SER A 54 -9.91 2.97 -4.91
CA SER A 54 -8.46 2.76 -4.87
C SER A 54 -7.85 2.73 -6.28
N ARG A 55 -6.52 2.76 -6.35
CA ARG A 55 -5.82 2.49 -7.61
C ARG A 55 -6.16 1.12 -8.17
N ASP A 56 -6.28 0.12 -7.28
CA ASP A 56 -6.61 -1.26 -7.64
C ASP A 56 -7.97 -1.34 -8.33
N ASP A 57 -8.97 -0.63 -7.81
CA ASP A 57 -10.31 -0.59 -8.41
C ASP A 57 -10.29 -0.03 -9.84
N LEU A 58 -9.44 0.97 -10.08
CA LEU A 58 -9.27 1.54 -11.42
C LEU A 58 -8.58 0.59 -12.39
N ILE A 59 -7.74 -0.28 -11.89
CA ILE A 59 -6.95 -1.24 -12.68
C ILE A 59 -7.78 -2.47 -13.00
N ASP A 60 -8.49 -2.99 -12.02
CA ASP A 60 -9.33 -4.18 -12.16
C ASP A 60 -10.50 -3.93 -13.13
N GLN A 61 -10.92 -2.67 -13.27
CA GLN A 61 -12.03 -2.26 -14.14
C GLN A 61 -11.58 -1.17 -15.14
N PRO A 62 -10.67 -1.48 -16.08
CA PRO A 62 -10.06 -0.48 -16.97
C PRO A 62 -11.05 0.21 -17.91
N ASP A 63 -12.13 -0.45 -18.27
CA ASP A 63 -13.15 0.03 -19.21
C ASP A 63 -14.32 0.75 -18.51
N GLU A 64 -14.37 0.76 -17.17
CA GLU A 64 -15.42 1.43 -16.44
C GLU A 64 -15.03 2.89 -16.17
N ASP A 65 -15.91 3.81 -16.56
CA ASP A 65 -15.72 5.26 -16.39
C ASP A 65 -16.59 5.83 -15.26
N GLN A 66 -17.68 5.15 -14.90
CA GLN A 66 -18.61 5.64 -13.89
C GLN A 66 -18.07 5.40 -12.47
N LEU A 67 -17.78 6.48 -11.76
CA LEU A 67 -17.28 6.43 -10.39
C LEU A 67 -18.15 5.58 -9.44
N ALA A 68 -19.47 5.62 -9.64
CA ALA A 68 -20.42 4.84 -8.84
C ALA A 68 -20.31 3.32 -9.01
N LEU A 69 -19.70 2.86 -10.10
CA LEU A 69 -19.45 1.44 -10.36
C LEU A 69 -18.02 1.01 -9.99
N LEU A 70 -17.09 1.98 -9.95
CA LEU A 70 -15.70 1.77 -9.54
C LEU A 70 -15.54 1.72 -8.01
N MET A 71 -16.38 2.47 -7.27
CA MET A 71 -16.28 2.52 -5.82
C MET A 71 -16.72 1.20 -5.19
N ARG A 72 -16.09 0.87 -4.06
CA ARG A 72 -16.50 -0.25 -3.22
C ARG A 72 -16.80 0.18 -1.79
N GLU A 73 -17.66 -0.56 -1.13
CA GLU A 73 -17.87 -0.44 0.29
C GLU A 73 -16.68 -1.05 1.02
N VAL A 74 -16.17 -0.32 2.00
CA VAL A 74 -15.10 -0.78 2.89
C VAL A 74 -15.54 -0.65 4.34
N PRO A 75 -14.92 -1.38 5.28
CA PRO A 75 -15.20 -1.21 6.70
C PRO A 75 -15.09 0.25 7.12
N THR A 76 -16.01 0.71 7.97
CA THR A 76 -16.03 2.07 8.51
C THR A 76 -15.95 2.03 10.03
N THR A 77 -15.54 3.15 10.63
CA THR A 77 -15.53 3.33 12.09
C THR A 77 -16.15 4.66 12.46
N THR A 78 -16.24 4.96 13.76
CA THR A 78 -16.74 6.22 14.29
C THR A 78 -15.64 6.97 15.04
N ALA A 79 -15.81 8.27 15.21
CA ALA A 79 -14.82 9.14 15.85
C ALA A 79 -14.55 8.80 17.33
N ASP A 80 -15.52 8.22 18.01
CA ASP A 80 -15.46 7.81 19.42
C ASP A 80 -14.98 6.37 19.64
N THR A 81 -14.76 5.59 18.56
CA THR A 81 -14.15 4.25 18.63
C THR A 81 -12.74 4.36 19.20
N SER A 82 -12.33 3.43 20.05
CA SER A 82 -10.95 3.39 20.52
C SER A 82 -9.97 2.99 19.39
N ILE A 83 -8.72 3.44 19.47
CA ILE A 83 -7.71 3.10 18.49
C ILE A 83 -7.45 1.59 18.43
N GLU A 84 -7.48 0.92 19.59
CA GLU A 84 -7.31 -0.54 19.69
C GLU A 84 -8.43 -1.28 18.92
N ALA A 85 -9.69 -0.88 19.11
CA ALA A 85 -10.81 -1.49 18.38
C ALA A 85 -10.75 -1.18 16.87
N ALA A 86 -10.29 0.00 16.48
CA ALA A 86 -10.07 0.34 15.08
C ALA A 86 -8.89 -0.46 14.47
N ALA A 87 -7.82 -0.69 15.23
CA ALA A 87 -6.70 -1.53 14.82
C ALA A 87 -7.13 -3.00 14.62
N GLU A 88 -7.92 -3.56 15.56
CA GLU A 88 -8.50 -4.89 15.40
C GLU A 88 -9.34 -4.99 14.12
N LEU A 89 -10.13 -3.97 13.79
CA LEU A 89 -10.92 -3.92 12.56
C LEU A 89 -10.04 -3.86 11.31
N ILE A 90 -8.97 -3.05 11.33
CA ILE A 90 -7.99 -2.96 10.25
C ILE A 90 -7.38 -4.34 9.97
N VAL A 91 -6.93 -5.04 11.02
CA VAL A 91 -6.28 -6.35 10.90
C VAL A 91 -7.28 -7.42 10.44
N SER A 92 -8.47 -7.50 11.05
CA SER A 92 -9.46 -8.54 10.75
C SER A 92 -10.05 -8.45 9.35
N GLU A 93 -10.18 -7.24 8.81
CA GLU A 93 -10.76 -6.97 7.48
C GLU A 93 -9.66 -6.78 6.41
N GLU A 94 -8.39 -6.97 6.76
CA GLU A 94 -7.23 -6.72 5.90
C GLU A 94 -7.27 -5.33 5.25
N ALA A 95 -7.84 -4.35 5.96
CA ALA A 95 -8.03 -2.99 5.47
C ALA A 95 -6.83 -2.12 5.84
N ARG A 96 -6.33 -1.33 4.90
CA ARG A 96 -5.25 -0.38 5.22
C ARG A 96 -5.77 0.97 5.74
N ARG A 97 -7.07 1.18 5.68
CA ARG A 97 -7.73 2.44 6.09
C ARG A 97 -9.20 2.24 6.40
N LEU A 98 -9.70 3.05 7.30
CA LEU A 98 -11.10 3.07 7.72
C LEU A 98 -11.66 4.49 7.54
N PRO A 99 -12.63 4.70 6.64
CA PRO A 99 -13.42 5.92 6.66
C PRO A 99 -14.13 6.08 8.00
N VAL A 100 -14.04 7.27 8.58
CA VAL A 100 -14.67 7.61 9.85
C VAL A 100 -15.97 8.32 9.54
N VAL A 101 -17.09 7.78 10.04
CA VAL A 101 -18.41 8.27 9.73
C VAL A 101 -19.21 8.67 10.99
N ASP A 102 -20.07 9.68 10.85
CA ASP A 102 -21.12 10.02 11.80
C ASP A 102 -22.46 9.87 11.08
N GLY A 103 -23.20 8.82 11.41
CA GLY A 103 -24.34 8.38 10.62
C GLY A 103 -23.92 8.04 9.18
N ASN A 104 -24.29 8.88 8.22
CA ASN A 104 -23.90 8.74 6.83
C ASN A 104 -22.86 9.79 6.36
N ALA A 105 -22.48 10.72 7.22
CA ALA A 105 -21.52 11.76 6.88
C ALA A 105 -20.08 11.28 7.07
N LEU A 106 -19.21 11.57 6.11
CA LEU A 106 -17.77 11.35 6.27
C LEU A 106 -17.19 12.45 7.16
N VAL A 107 -16.59 12.05 8.30
CA VAL A 107 -15.96 13.01 9.23
C VAL A 107 -14.43 12.91 9.24
N GLY A 108 -13.86 11.87 8.66
CA GLY A 108 -12.41 11.68 8.57
C GLY A 108 -12.02 10.35 7.92
N ILE A 109 -10.73 10.05 7.96
CA ILE A 109 -10.17 8.74 7.60
C ILE A 109 -9.06 8.38 8.60
N LEU A 110 -9.03 7.13 9.03
CA LEU A 110 -7.95 6.55 9.82
C LEU A 110 -7.17 5.56 8.95
N THR A 111 -5.85 5.61 9.01
CA THR A 111 -4.96 4.71 8.27
C THR A 111 -4.07 3.90 9.21
N VAL A 112 -3.47 2.80 8.70
CA VAL A 112 -2.43 2.05 9.42
C VAL A 112 -1.33 2.98 9.92
N THR A 113 -0.87 3.92 9.08
CA THR A 113 0.19 4.87 9.43
C THR A 113 -0.20 5.76 10.62
N ASP A 114 -1.47 6.14 10.76
CA ASP A 114 -1.95 6.96 11.88
C ASP A 114 -1.89 6.16 13.20
N VAL A 115 -2.26 4.89 13.16
CA VAL A 115 -2.15 3.98 14.32
C VAL A 115 -0.67 3.76 14.69
N VAL A 116 0.19 3.50 13.70
CA VAL A 116 1.64 3.36 13.93
C VAL A 116 2.24 4.62 14.55
N ARG A 117 1.80 5.81 14.13
CA ARG A 117 2.21 7.07 14.78
C ARG A 117 1.76 7.15 16.25
N ALA A 118 0.57 6.68 16.56
CA ALA A 118 0.09 6.65 17.95
C ALA A 118 0.92 5.69 18.81
N ILE A 119 1.28 4.51 18.28
CA ILE A 119 2.20 3.55 18.92
C ILE A 119 3.57 4.21 19.15
N ALA A 120 4.14 4.82 18.12
CA ALA A 120 5.45 5.46 18.16
C ALA A 120 5.55 6.59 19.20
N ARG A 121 4.44 7.32 19.41
CA ARG A 121 4.33 8.40 20.40
C ARG A 121 4.01 7.89 21.81
N GLY A 122 3.69 6.61 21.97
CA GLY A 122 3.26 6.03 23.24
C GLY A 122 1.88 6.47 23.69
N GLU A 123 1.02 6.85 22.75
CA GLU A 123 -0.38 7.24 22.97
C GLU A 123 -1.29 6.01 23.13
N VAL A 124 -0.82 4.87 22.63
CA VAL A 124 -1.38 3.51 22.81
C VAL A 124 -0.29 2.56 23.27
N ASP A 125 -0.66 1.37 23.70
CA ASP A 125 0.30 0.33 24.11
C ASP A 125 1.19 -0.05 22.93
N GLY A 126 2.42 -0.39 23.19
CA GLY A 126 3.44 -0.77 22.20
C GLY A 126 4.58 -1.52 22.86
N ASP A 127 4.35 -2.11 24.02
CA ASP A 127 5.38 -2.76 24.83
C ASP A 127 5.64 -4.23 24.38
N GLN A 128 4.76 -4.79 23.52
CA GLN A 128 4.94 -6.14 22.98
C GLN A 128 6.22 -6.23 22.13
N GLN A 129 6.93 -7.35 22.25
CA GLN A 129 8.15 -7.60 21.47
C GLN A 129 7.79 -7.96 20.02
N VAL A 130 8.43 -7.29 19.05
CA VAL A 130 8.17 -7.51 17.62
C VAL A 130 8.58 -8.91 17.13
N GLY A 131 9.39 -9.63 17.88
CA GLY A 131 9.68 -11.03 17.60
C GLY A 131 8.45 -11.94 17.63
N GLU A 132 7.38 -11.56 18.33
CA GLU A 132 6.10 -12.27 18.40
C GLU A 132 5.15 -11.86 17.29
N LEU A 133 5.28 -10.62 16.79
CA LEU A 133 4.44 -10.02 15.75
C LEU A 133 4.95 -10.28 14.32
N ALA A 134 6.26 -10.54 14.19
CA ALA A 134 6.92 -10.62 12.88
C ALA A 134 6.44 -11.79 12.03
N THR A 135 6.22 -11.52 10.75
CA THR A 135 5.98 -12.54 9.73
C THR A 135 7.25 -13.32 9.43
N ARG A 136 7.19 -14.66 9.55
CA ARG A 136 8.36 -15.56 9.36
C ARG A 136 8.49 -16.08 7.93
N THR A 137 7.40 -16.09 7.17
CA THR A 137 7.44 -16.42 5.75
C THR A 137 7.75 -15.14 4.98
N VAL A 138 8.98 -15.01 4.54
CA VAL A 138 9.49 -13.81 3.87
C VAL A 138 9.51 -14.05 2.37
N ASN A 139 8.95 -13.13 1.60
CA ASN A 139 9.16 -13.09 0.16
C ASN A 139 10.60 -12.66 -0.12
N ALA A 140 11.33 -13.43 -0.92
CA ALA A 140 12.73 -13.16 -1.21
C ALA A 140 13.05 -13.38 -2.69
N THR A 141 13.99 -12.61 -3.19
CA THR A 141 14.57 -12.73 -4.54
C THR A 141 16.10 -12.68 -4.46
N HIS A 142 16.76 -12.88 -5.59
CA HIS A 142 18.23 -12.87 -5.66
C HIS A 142 18.76 -11.58 -6.31
N VAL A 143 19.95 -11.12 -5.91
CA VAL A 143 20.59 -9.89 -6.44
C VAL A 143 20.70 -9.85 -7.96
N GLU A 144 20.84 -11.01 -8.63
CA GLU A 144 20.95 -11.13 -10.08
C GLU A 144 19.59 -11.35 -10.77
N THR A 145 18.50 -11.51 -10.04
CA THR A 145 17.16 -11.65 -10.63
C THR A 145 16.84 -10.41 -11.48
N PRO A 146 16.39 -10.56 -12.73
CA PRO A 146 15.95 -9.42 -13.53
C PRO A 146 14.75 -8.71 -12.86
N LEU A 147 14.77 -7.36 -12.87
CA LEU A 147 13.72 -6.57 -12.21
C LEU A 147 12.28 -6.98 -12.60
N PRO A 148 11.95 -7.25 -13.88
CA PRO A 148 10.60 -7.68 -14.24
C PRO A 148 10.20 -9.04 -13.63
N VAL A 149 11.18 -9.90 -13.31
CA VAL A 149 10.93 -11.18 -12.63
C VAL A 149 10.71 -10.97 -11.15
N ALA A 150 11.57 -10.15 -10.51
CA ALA A 150 11.43 -9.83 -9.10
C ALA A 150 10.10 -9.10 -8.81
N GLU A 151 9.69 -8.22 -9.69
CA GLU A 151 8.38 -7.55 -9.64
C GLU A 151 7.24 -8.58 -9.69
N ARG A 152 7.34 -9.54 -10.61
CA ARG A 152 6.36 -10.64 -10.70
C ARG A 152 6.30 -11.49 -9.45
N GLU A 153 7.45 -11.76 -8.82
CA GLU A 153 7.53 -12.50 -7.54
C GLU A 153 6.81 -11.73 -6.42
N ILE A 154 6.99 -10.41 -6.35
CA ILE A 154 6.29 -9.51 -5.42
C ILE A 154 4.78 -9.61 -5.64
N GLY A 155 4.31 -9.44 -6.88
CA GLY A 155 2.89 -9.50 -7.21
C GLY A 155 2.26 -10.87 -6.91
N LEU A 156 2.97 -11.98 -7.21
CA LEU A 156 2.47 -13.33 -6.93
C LEU A 156 2.43 -13.65 -5.43
N ALA A 157 3.36 -13.08 -4.67
CA ALA A 157 3.39 -13.23 -3.21
C ALA A 157 2.28 -12.41 -2.50
N GLY A 158 1.71 -11.41 -3.18
CA GLY A 158 0.70 -10.52 -2.62
C GLY A 158 1.22 -9.64 -1.48
N VAL A 159 2.53 -9.35 -1.47
CA VAL A 159 3.19 -8.48 -0.48
C VAL A 159 3.96 -7.37 -1.21
N PRO A 160 4.10 -6.16 -0.63
CA PRO A 160 4.68 -5.02 -1.33
C PRO A 160 6.21 -5.01 -1.37
N TYR A 161 6.86 -6.14 -1.11
CA TYR A 161 8.32 -6.23 -0.99
C TYR A 161 8.87 -7.60 -1.40
N ALA A 162 10.19 -7.62 -1.70
CA ALA A 162 11.02 -8.83 -1.67
C ALA A 162 12.34 -8.51 -0.96
N VAL A 163 12.75 -9.34 0.01
CA VAL A 163 14.10 -9.29 0.57
C VAL A 163 15.08 -9.81 -0.46
N VAL A 164 16.13 -9.06 -0.74
CA VAL A 164 17.12 -9.41 -1.76
C VAL A 164 18.29 -10.13 -1.11
N LEU A 165 18.59 -11.32 -1.59
CA LEU A 165 19.67 -12.19 -1.08
C LEU A 165 20.83 -12.24 -2.07
N ASP A 166 22.03 -12.35 -1.55
CA ASP A 166 23.26 -12.60 -2.32
C ASP A 166 23.54 -14.10 -2.54
N ASP A 167 24.67 -14.42 -3.20
CA ASP A 167 25.10 -15.79 -3.50
C ASP A 167 25.35 -16.66 -2.23
N ASP A 168 25.61 -16.04 -1.09
CA ASP A 168 25.81 -16.70 0.20
C ASP A 168 24.49 -16.80 1.01
N ALA A 169 23.36 -16.45 0.39
CA ALA A 169 22.03 -16.32 1.01
C ALA A 169 21.99 -15.30 2.16
N SER A 170 22.92 -14.36 2.19
CA SER A 170 22.91 -13.23 3.10
C SER A 170 22.02 -12.12 2.53
N MET A 171 21.40 -11.35 3.43
CA MET A 171 20.55 -10.22 3.04
C MET A 171 21.41 -9.09 2.46
N ALA A 172 21.18 -8.75 1.19
CA ALA A 172 21.87 -7.70 0.46
C ALA A 172 21.06 -6.41 0.37
N GLY A 173 19.73 -6.49 0.48
CA GLY A 173 18.86 -5.34 0.34
C GLY A 173 17.39 -5.71 0.47
N ILE A 174 16.54 -4.75 0.16
CA ILE A 174 15.09 -4.93 0.00
C ILE A 174 14.66 -4.24 -1.29
N LEU A 175 13.81 -4.88 -2.07
CA LEU A 175 13.12 -4.30 -3.22
C LEU A 175 11.66 -4.12 -2.85
N THR A 176 11.14 -2.93 -3.03
CA THR A 176 9.74 -2.60 -2.76
C THR A 176 9.01 -2.21 -4.04
N GLU A 177 7.70 -2.22 -4.01
CA GLU A 177 6.91 -1.69 -5.14
C GLU A 177 7.20 -0.20 -5.39
N VAL A 178 7.61 0.57 -4.37
CA VAL A 178 8.02 1.97 -4.54
C VAL A 178 9.26 2.06 -5.41
N ASP A 179 10.28 1.23 -5.15
CA ASP A 179 11.52 1.19 -5.96
C ASP A 179 11.22 0.79 -7.41
N VAL A 180 10.30 -0.15 -7.61
CA VAL A 180 9.87 -0.57 -8.95
C VAL A 180 9.14 0.56 -9.67
N VAL A 181 8.24 1.28 -8.99
CA VAL A 181 7.50 2.42 -9.56
C VAL A 181 8.44 3.56 -9.94
N GLU A 182 9.44 3.85 -9.13
CA GLU A 182 10.38 4.95 -9.38
C GLU A 182 11.14 4.79 -10.71
N VAL A 183 11.47 3.55 -11.08
CA VAL A 183 12.21 3.26 -12.32
C VAL A 183 11.32 2.90 -13.50
N ALA A 184 10.04 2.72 -13.27
CA ALA A 184 9.07 2.40 -14.31
C ALA A 184 8.88 3.58 -15.28
N ARG A 185 8.90 3.30 -16.58
CA ARG A 185 8.67 4.30 -17.62
C ARG A 185 7.28 4.13 -18.19
N VAL A 186 6.49 5.20 -18.14
CA VAL A 186 5.21 5.24 -18.84
C VAL A 186 5.48 5.51 -20.31
N VAL A 187 5.15 4.54 -21.17
CA VAL A 187 5.21 4.70 -22.64
C VAL A 187 3.80 5.05 -23.09
N GLU A 188 3.64 6.11 -23.88
CA GLU A 188 2.37 6.38 -24.54
C GLU A 188 2.04 5.19 -25.44
N GLY A 189 1.03 4.39 -25.03
CA GLY A 189 0.47 3.39 -25.90
C GLY A 189 -0.19 4.11 -27.07
N GLU A 190 0.15 3.76 -28.30
CA GLU A 190 -0.68 4.13 -29.43
C GLU A 190 -2.08 3.61 -29.16
N ALA A 191 -3.06 4.51 -29.19
CA ALA A 191 -4.47 4.14 -29.09
C ALA A 191 -4.81 3.32 -30.34
N SER A 192 -4.53 2.03 -30.30
CA SER A 192 -4.89 1.08 -31.34
C SER A 192 -6.40 0.84 -31.23
N THR A 193 -7.14 1.63 -31.95
CA THR A 193 -8.50 1.30 -32.35
C THR A 193 -8.45 0.00 -33.16
N GLY A 194 -8.57 -1.13 -32.49
CA GLY A 194 -9.20 -2.33 -33.07
C GLY A 194 -8.41 -3.18 -34.06
N ASP A 195 -7.08 -3.11 -34.15
CA ASP A 195 -6.33 -4.04 -34.98
C ASP A 195 -5.18 -4.70 -34.22
N SER A 196 -5.35 -6.01 -34.05
CA SER A 196 -4.33 -7.04 -33.86
C SER A 196 -3.37 -6.94 -32.66
N ILE A 197 -3.83 -7.49 -31.56
CA ILE A 197 -2.97 -7.95 -30.44
C ILE A 197 -2.01 -9.09 -30.87
N ALA A 198 -1.99 -9.46 -32.15
CA ALA A 198 -1.31 -10.66 -32.66
C ALA A 198 0.11 -10.43 -33.20
N GLU A 199 0.64 -9.21 -33.21
CA GLU A 199 1.92 -8.92 -33.90
C GLU A 199 2.98 -8.15 -33.07
N GLN A 200 2.86 -8.07 -31.76
CA GLN A 200 3.95 -7.53 -30.95
C GLN A 200 4.50 -8.57 -29.99
N ASP A 201 5.72 -9.01 -30.29
CA ASP A 201 6.60 -9.91 -29.52
C ASP A 201 7.04 -9.32 -28.16
N SER A 202 6.16 -8.64 -27.43
CA SER A 202 6.42 -8.12 -26.08
C SER A 202 5.43 -8.65 -25.05
N GLU A 203 5.08 -9.93 -25.11
CA GLU A 203 4.19 -10.61 -24.15
C GLU A 203 4.66 -10.46 -22.70
N TRP A 204 5.94 -10.18 -22.47
CA TRP A 204 6.54 -10.13 -21.14
C TRP A 204 6.28 -8.82 -20.38
N SER A 205 6.28 -7.67 -21.05
CA SER A 205 6.03 -6.39 -20.39
C SER A 205 4.58 -6.27 -19.93
N TRP A 206 3.66 -6.92 -20.61
CA TRP A 206 2.22 -6.84 -20.33
C TRP A 206 1.80 -7.70 -19.13
N GLU A 207 2.39 -8.87 -18.97
CA GLU A 207 2.06 -9.75 -17.87
C GLU A 207 2.69 -9.29 -16.53
N GLY A 208 3.90 -8.74 -16.56
CA GLY A 208 4.53 -8.14 -15.39
C GLY A 208 3.70 -7.00 -14.82
N ILE A 209 3.25 -6.10 -15.68
CA ILE A 209 2.39 -4.97 -15.29
C ILE A 209 1.06 -5.42 -14.68
N LYS A 210 0.49 -6.54 -15.13
CA LYS A 210 -0.72 -7.08 -14.52
C LYS A 210 -0.50 -7.67 -13.12
N ALA A 211 0.69 -8.10 -12.80
CA ALA A 211 0.98 -8.74 -11.51
C ALA A 211 1.22 -7.73 -10.38
N THR A 212 1.88 -6.60 -10.65
CA THR A 212 1.94 -5.42 -9.78
C THR A 212 0.95 -4.36 -10.22
N GLY A 213 0.20 -4.64 -11.25
CA GLY A 213 -0.72 -3.74 -11.94
C GLY A 213 -1.69 -3.01 -11.03
N ALA A 214 -1.83 -3.49 -9.81
CA ALA A 214 -2.57 -2.84 -8.78
C ALA A 214 -2.12 -1.40 -8.46
N ARG A 215 -0.93 -0.97 -8.89
CA ARG A 215 -0.41 0.36 -8.57
C ARG A 215 -0.11 1.25 -9.76
N TYR A 216 -0.31 0.76 -10.97
CA TYR A 216 -0.02 1.52 -12.19
C TYR A 216 -1.28 1.95 -12.93
N LEU A 217 -1.18 3.04 -13.64
CA LEU A 217 -2.30 3.61 -14.37
C LEU A 217 -2.73 2.71 -15.55
N PRO A 218 -4.00 2.33 -15.63
CA PRO A 218 -4.47 1.29 -16.57
C PRO A 218 -4.54 1.70 -18.04
N THR A 219 -4.25 2.95 -18.37
CA THR A 219 -4.32 3.47 -19.75
C THR A 219 -2.99 3.69 -20.42
N ARG A 220 -1.86 3.26 -19.79
CA ARG A 220 -0.52 3.49 -20.31
C ARG A 220 0.30 2.21 -20.20
N ASN A 221 1.07 1.89 -21.23
CA ASN A 221 2.05 0.83 -21.14
C ASN A 221 3.18 1.27 -20.19
N VAL A 222 3.54 0.43 -19.24
CA VAL A 222 4.66 0.69 -18.34
C VAL A 222 5.77 -0.29 -18.71
N GLU A 223 6.93 0.24 -19.01
CA GLU A 223 8.13 -0.56 -19.25
C GLU A 223 9.02 -0.51 -18.02
N LEU A 224 9.46 -1.69 -17.58
CA LEU A 224 10.48 -1.83 -16.56
C LEU A 224 11.85 -2.01 -17.20
N PRO A 225 12.91 -1.39 -16.66
CA PRO A 225 14.26 -1.60 -17.14
C PRO A 225 14.69 -3.05 -16.91
N VAL A 226 15.27 -3.66 -17.93
CA VAL A 226 15.85 -5.01 -17.82
C VAL A 226 17.24 -4.88 -17.19
N GLY A 227 17.34 -5.26 -15.92
CA GLY A 227 18.59 -5.23 -15.16
C GLY A 227 18.46 -6.09 -13.90
N PRO A 228 19.58 -6.45 -13.25
CA PRO A 228 19.56 -7.21 -12.01
C PRO A 228 19.00 -6.37 -10.85
N THR A 229 18.28 -7.01 -9.96
CA THR A 229 17.61 -6.41 -8.78
C THR A 229 18.53 -5.52 -7.95
N ARG A 230 19.81 -5.88 -7.82
CA ARG A 230 20.80 -5.07 -7.07
C ARG A 230 20.95 -3.62 -7.53
N HIS A 231 20.52 -3.28 -8.75
CA HIS A 231 20.59 -1.90 -9.26
C HIS A 231 19.39 -1.03 -8.87
N PHE A 232 18.36 -1.65 -8.31
CA PHE A 232 17.07 -1.03 -8.04
C PHE A 232 16.64 -1.15 -6.58
N MET A 233 17.26 -2.05 -5.81
CA MET A 233 16.96 -2.27 -4.40
C MET A 233 17.54 -1.18 -3.52
N THR A 234 16.97 -1.01 -2.34
CA THR A 234 17.57 -0.27 -1.23
C THR A 234 18.54 -1.20 -0.49
N ASP A 235 19.82 -0.80 -0.38
CA ASP A 235 20.90 -1.56 0.28
C ASP A 235 21.24 -1.04 1.69
N GLU A 236 20.93 0.22 1.99
CA GLU A 236 21.06 0.79 3.34
C GLU A 236 19.85 0.40 4.19
N LEU A 237 19.86 -0.81 4.75
CA LEU A 237 18.72 -1.36 5.45
C LEU A 237 18.68 -0.97 6.93
N VAL A 238 17.53 -0.46 7.35
CA VAL A 238 17.14 -0.44 8.76
C VAL A 238 16.68 -1.85 9.12
N THR A 239 17.33 -2.47 10.11
CA THR A 239 16.98 -3.81 10.60
C THR A 239 16.67 -3.78 12.08
N VAL A 240 15.83 -4.70 12.54
CA VAL A 240 15.46 -4.81 13.95
C VAL A 240 15.68 -6.23 14.45
N ASN A 241 15.91 -6.37 15.76
CA ASN A 241 15.93 -7.69 16.41
C ASN A 241 14.59 -7.92 17.15
N GLY A 242 14.28 -9.19 17.41
CA GLY A 242 12.99 -9.59 17.97
C GLY A 242 12.73 -9.17 19.42
N THR A 243 13.71 -8.60 20.11
CA THR A 243 13.57 -8.12 21.51
C THR A 243 13.17 -6.65 21.59
N ARG A 244 13.16 -5.92 20.47
CA ARG A 244 12.65 -4.55 20.44
C ARG A 244 11.13 -4.54 20.59
N THR A 245 10.61 -3.47 21.16
CA THR A 245 9.17 -3.28 21.33
C THR A 245 8.50 -2.80 20.03
N ALA A 246 7.20 -3.01 19.91
CA ALA A 246 6.42 -2.46 18.81
C ALA A 246 6.57 -0.93 18.73
N ARG A 247 6.65 -0.23 19.86
CA ARG A 247 6.91 1.22 19.92
C ARG A 247 8.26 1.61 19.33
N ASP A 248 9.33 0.89 19.66
CA ASP A 248 10.64 1.17 19.10
C ASP A 248 10.64 1.00 17.57
N VAL A 249 9.98 -0.06 17.09
CA VAL A 249 9.92 -0.35 15.65
C VAL A 249 8.99 0.63 14.94
N ALA A 250 7.87 1.02 15.55
CA ALA A 250 7.00 2.08 15.02
C ALA A 250 7.78 3.41 14.82
N GLN A 251 8.67 3.76 15.78
CA GLN A 251 9.53 4.94 15.64
C GLN A 251 10.51 4.82 14.47
N GLU A 252 11.08 3.62 14.25
CA GLU A 252 11.97 3.37 13.10
C GLU A 252 11.21 3.49 11.78
N LEU A 253 10.01 2.87 11.66
CA LEU A 253 9.19 2.96 10.46
C LEU A 253 8.85 4.41 10.11
N ILE A 254 8.40 5.20 11.08
CA ILE A 254 8.03 6.61 10.87
C ILE A 254 9.27 7.47 10.56
N THR A 255 10.40 7.24 11.24
CA THR A 255 11.61 8.06 11.07
C THR A 255 12.25 7.85 9.69
N ASN A 256 12.22 6.62 9.19
CA ASN A 256 12.84 6.25 7.93
C ASN A 256 11.85 6.25 6.76
N ASP A 257 10.58 6.57 7.01
CA ASP A 257 9.49 6.60 6.00
C ASP A 257 9.35 5.27 5.25
N VAL A 258 9.37 4.16 6.01
CA VAL A 258 9.24 2.79 5.47
C VAL A 258 8.05 2.05 6.09
N GLU A 259 7.43 1.14 5.33
CA GLU A 259 6.28 0.35 5.78
C GLU A 259 6.68 -1.01 6.38
N GLN A 260 7.94 -1.43 6.21
CA GLN A 260 8.45 -2.70 6.73
C GLN A 260 9.95 -2.64 7.02
N VAL A 261 10.39 -3.45 7.98
CA VAL A 261 11.80 -3.62 8.33
C VAL A 261 12.15 -5.10 8.48
N PRO A 262 13.29 -5.57 7.94
CA PRO A 262 13.77 -6.93 8.17
C PRO A 262 14.05 -7.19 9.65
N LEU A 263 13.55 -8.32 10.13
CA LEU A 263 13.87 -8.86 11.44
C LEU A 263 15.11 -9.74 11.34
N VAL A 264 16.13 -9.46 12.15
CA VAL A 264 17.38 -10.21 12.12
C VAL A 264 17.73 -10.86 13.45
N ASN A 265 18.45 -11.98 13.38
CA ASN A 265 19.08 -12.66 14.49
C ASN A 265 20.60 -12.60 14.29
N GLY A 266 21.25 -11.61 14.90
CA GLY A 266 22.61 -11.24 14.52
C GLY A 266 22.63 -10.66 13.11
N THR A 267 23.21 -11.39 12.15
CA THR A 267 23.22 -11.02 10.71
C THR A 267 22.26 -11.84 9.87
N GLU A 268 21.62 -12.87 10.46
CA GLU A 268 20.72 -13.76 9.73
C GLU A 268 19.31 -13.19 9.67
N LEU A 269 18.71 -13.21 8.48
CA LEU A 269 17.31 -12.86 8.29
C LEU A 269 16.42 -13.86 9.04
N ALA A 270 15.56 -13.37 9.91
CA ALA A 270 14.67 -14.17 10.75
C ALA A 270 13.18 -13.92 10.49
N GLY A 271 12.84 -12.91 9.71
CA GLY A 271 11.48 -12.52 9.39
C GLY A 271 11.43 -11.09 8.87
N ILE A 272 10.22 -10.54 8.84
CA ILE A 272 9.95 -9.15 8.53
C ILE A 272 8.88 -8.61 9.49
N VAL A 273 8.98 -7.34 9.84
CA VAL A 273 7.96 -6.62 10.60
C VAL A 273 7.39 -5.54 9.70
N ARG A 274 6.10 -5.62 9.42
CA ARG A 274 5.37 -4.62 8.64
C ARG A 274 4.64 -3.67 9.59
N ASP A 275 4.29 -2.51 9.09
CA ASP A 275 3.48 -1.53 9.81
C ASP A 275 2.18 -2.14 10.37
N ILE A 276 1.47 -2.95 9.56
CA ILE A 276 0.22 -3.60 9.96
C ILE A 276 0.44 -4.66 11.06
N ASP A 277 1.60 -5.34 11.08
CA ASP A 277 1.92 -6.34 12.10
C ASP A 277 1.99 -5.72 13.51
N LEU A 278 2.38 -4.42 13.59
CA LEU A 278 2.44 -3.71 14.87
C LEU A 278 1.06 -3.47 15.49
N LEU A 279 0.01 -3.45 14.68
CA LEU A 279 -1.36 -3.26 15.15
C LEU A 279 -1.89 -4.47 15.93
N GLU A 280 -1.32 -5.66 15.71
CA GLU A 280 -1.66 -6.86 16.47
C GLU A 280 -1.15 -6.80 17.92
N GLY A 281 -0.27 -5.85 18.22
CA GLY A 281 0.38 -5.69 19.52
C GLY A 281 -0.25 -4.62 20.44
N ILE A 282 -1.44 -4.09 20.10
CA ILE A 282 -2.11 -3.04 20.86
C ILE A 282 -3.51 -3.41 21.31
#